data_b12fb9308b6bff5cf4dd4ff051b10fe5
#
_entry.id   b12fb9308b6bff5cf4dd4ff051b10fe5
#
_cell.length_a   1.000
_cell.length_b   1.000
_cell.length_c   1.000
_cell.angle_alpha   90.00
_cell.angle_beta   90.00
_cell.angle_gamma   90.00
#
_symmetry.space_group_name_H-M   'P 1'
#
loop_
_entity.id
_entity.type
_entity.pdbx_description
1 polymer ?
#
loop_
_entity_poly.entity_id
_entity_poly.type
_entity_poly.pdbx_seq_one_letter_code
_entity_poly.pdbx_strand_id
1 'polypeptide(L)'
;MTLTVEAPARSWVDICPLDHLIVDRGVAAKVGPCQVAVFRVGHGRCDDIASSAADDRPDEVFALSNYDPFSMANVLSRGIVGCKGGRLKVASPVYKQSFDLITGECLDDPSVSVPVFEVRVLDGHVQVALPS
;
A
#
# COMPACT_ATOMS: atom_id res chain seq x y z
N MET A 1 -18.73 -5.23 31.42
CA MET A 1 -18.46 -5.11 30.76
C MET A 1 -17.92 -4.77 30.20
N THR A 2 -17.67 -4.65 29.76
CA THR A 2 -17.19 -4.35 29.09
C THR A 2 -16.95 -4.14 28.36
N LEU A 3 -16.87 -4.08 27.99
CA LEU A 3 -16.58 -3.99 27.19
C LEU A 3 -16.17 -3.57 26.51
N THR A 4 -15.86 -3.60 26.45
CA THR A 4 -15.27 -3.26 25.79
C THR A 4 -15.21 -3.09 24.90
N VAL A 5 -15.36 -2.82 24.54
CA VAL A 5 -15.27 -2.62 23.62
C VAL A 5 -14.62 -2.19 23.03
N GLU A 6 -14.27 -2.21 22.97
CA GLU A 6 -13.42 -1.86 22.38
C GLU A 6 -13.42 -1.80 21.17
N ALA A 7 -12.81 -0.98 20.69
CA ALA A 7 -12.61 -0.98 19.31
C ALA A 7 -12.72 -2.36 18.80
N PRO A 8 -13.55 -2.59 17.83
CA PRO A 8 -13.61 -3.91 17.26
C PRO A 8 -12.21 -4.32 16.91
N ALA A 9 -11.81 -5.42 17.43
CA ALA A 9 -10.53 -5.96 17.08
C ALA A 9 -10.51 -6.07 15.56
N ARG A 10 -9.55 -5.44 14.94
CA ARG A 10 -9.40 -5.60 13.51
C ARG A 10 -8.97 -7.02 13.22
N SER A 11 -9.55 -7.56 12.18
CA SER A 11 -9.13 -8.87 11.72
C SER A 11 -7.90 -8.68 10.84
N TRP A 12 -6.78 -9.15 11.32
CA TRP A 12 -5.53 -9.06 10.56
C TRP A 12 -5.36 -10.31 9.73
N VAL A 13 -5.11 -10.13 8.45
CA VAL A 13 -4.88 -11.24 7.53
C VAL A 13 -3.40 -11.30 7.23
N ASP A 14 -2.81 -12.46 7.47
CA ASP A 14 -1.40 -12.71 7.19
C ASP A 14 -1.22 -12.86 5.69
N ILE A 15 -0.40 -12.01 5.10
CA ILE A 15 -0.19 -12.03 3.66
C ILE A 15 1.02 -12.90 3.30
N CYS A 16 2.18 -12.56 3.85
CA CYS A 16 3.41 -13.26 3.51
C CYS A 16 4.54 -12.77 4.42
N PRO A 17 5.66 -13.49 4.47
CA PRO A 17 6.86 -12.95 5.11
C PRO A 17 7.32 -11.70 4.38
N LEU A 18 7.81 -10.72 5.13
CA LEU A 18 8.29 -9.47 4.55
C LEU A 18 9.36 -9.72 3.48
N ASP A 19 10.19 -10.74 3.68
CA ASP A 19 11.24 -11.08 2.74
C ASP A 19 10.74 -11.50 1.37
N HIS A 20 9.47 -11.86 1.27
CA HIS A 20 8.89 -12.24 -0.02
C HIS A 20 8.48 -11.03 -0.84
N LEU A 21 8.46 -9.84 -0.24
CA LEU A 21 8.14 -8.62 -0.97
C LEU A 21 9.41 -8.03 -1.53
N ILE A 22 9.40 -7.77 -2.84
CA ILE A 22 10.53 -7.11 -3.49
C ILE A 22 10.35 -5.61 -3.33
N VAL A 23 11.43 -4.93 -2.94
CA VAL A 23 11.38 -3.48 -2.72
C VAL A 23 10.92 -2.76 -3.97
N ASP A 24 10.02 -1.82 -3.81
CA ASP A 24 9.44 -0.99 -4.87
C ASP A 24 8.61 -1.78 -5.86
N ARG A 25 8.12 -2.94 -5.44
CA ARG A 25 7.23 -3.77 -6.23
C ARG A 25 6.00 -4.14 -5.44
N GLY A 26 4.92 -4.43 -6.15
CA GLY A 26 3.66 -4.80 -5.54
C GLY A 26 3.35 -6.27 -5.74
N VAL A 27 2.53 -6.79 -4.85
CA VAL A 27 1.93 -8.12 -5.01
C VAL A 27 0.44 -7.98 -4.77
N ALA A 28 -0.32 -8.84 -5.45
CA ALA A 28 -1.76 -8.89 -5.23
C ALA A 28 -2.05 -9.93 -4.16
N ALA A 29 -2.93 -9.59 -3.25
CA ALA A 29 -3.34 -10.49 -2.20
C ALA A 29 -4.84 -10.41 -2.02
N LYS A 30 -5.44 -11.51 -1.62
CA LYS A 30 -6.87 -11.54 -1.34
C LYS A 30 -7.08 -11.40 0.15
N VAL A 31 -7.81 -10.36 0.55
CA VAL A 31 -8.08 -10.07 1.95
C VAL A 31 -9.60 -10.05 2.09
N GLY A 32 -10.17 -11.17 2.59
CA GLY A 32 -11.61 -11.33 2.60
C GLY A 32 -12.18 -11.24 1.19
N PRO A 33 -13.18 -10.39 0.97
CA PRO A 33 -13.77 -10.21 -0.37
C PRO A 33 -12.96 -9.27 -1.26
N CYS A 34 -11.88 -8.68 -0.75
CA CYS A 34 -11.16 -7.63 -1.46
C CYS A 34 -9.88 -8.16 -2.07
N GLN A 35 -9.52 -7.63 -3.25
CA GLN A 35 -8.18 -7.79 -3.77
C GLN A 35 -7.37 -6.57 -3.40
N VAL A 36 -6.23 -6.80 -2.79
CA VAL A 36 -5.39 -5.74 -2.25
C VAL A 36 -4.03 -5.78 -2.93
N ALA A 37 -3.53 -4.61 -3.29
CA ALA A 37 -2.16 -4.48 -3.77
C ALA A 37 -1.28 -4.09 -2.58
N VAL A 38 -0.24 -4.86 -2.32
CA VAL A 38 0.67 -4.64 -1.20
C VAL A 38 2.03 -4.26 -1.78
N PHE A 39 2.58 -3.16 -1.30
CA PHE A 39 3.85 -2.63 -1.79
C PHE A 39 4.84 -2.50 -0.64
N ARG A 40 6.06 -2.96 -0.87
CA ARG A 40 7.18 -2.70 0.02
C ARG A 40 8.01 -1.60 -0.62
N VAL A 41 8.14 -0.47 0.07
CA VAL A 41 8.82 0.71 -0.48
C VAL A 41 10.07 0.98 0.32
N GLY A 42 11.18 1.19 -0.36
CA GLY A 42 12.42 1.52 0.29
C GLY A 42 12.32 2.86 0.97
N HIS A 43 12.91 2.96 2.14
CA HIS A 43 12.88 4.19 2.91
C HIS A 43 13.55 5.32 2.15
N GLY A 44 12.98 6.50 2.24
CA GLY A 44 13.55 7.67 1.58
C GLY A 44 13.24 7.75 0.10
N ARG A 45 12.32 6.94 -0.39
CA ARG A 45 11.99 6.90 -1.82
C ARG A 45 11.62 8.27 -2.38
N CYS A 46 10.97 9.10 -1.58
CA CYS A 46 10.52 10.43 -2.02
C CYS A 46 11.33 11.56 -1.42
N ASP A 47 12.45 11.27 -0.79
CA ASP A 47 13.29 12.31 -0.24
C ASP A 47 14.16 12.90 -1.32
N ASP A 48 13.94 14.16 -1.62
CA ASP A 48 14.78 14.86 -2.58
C ASP A 48 16.16 15.13 -2.04
N ILE A 49 16.28 15.18 -0.74
CA ILE A 49 17.57 15.35 -0.12
C ILE A 49 18.25 14.01 -0.16
N ALA A 50 19.39 13.98 -0.77
CA ALA A 50 20.19 12.80 -0.76
C ALA A 50 20.18 12.29 0.65
N SER A 51 19.32 11.38 0.94
CA SER A 51 19.28 10.77 2.22
C SER A 51 20.66 10.26 2.44
N SER A 52 21.20 10.59 3.54
CA SER A 52 22.47 10.03 3.86
C SER A 52 22.34 8.54 3.74
N ALA A 53 23.35 7.94 3.19
CA ALA A 53 23.42 6.49 3.10
C ALA A 53 23.29 5.83 4.47
N ALA A 54 23.30 6.60 5.52
CA ALA A 54 23.21 6.09 6.88
C ALA A 54 21.80 6.03 7.41
N ASP A 55 20.81 6.17 6.57
CA ASP A 55 19.44 6.10 7.02
C ASP A 55 19.08 4.65 7.31
N ASP A 56 18.92 4.33 8.59
CA ASP A 56 18.62 2.97 9.04
C ASP A 56 17.16 2.69 9.19
N ARG A 57 16.30 3.62 8.80
CA ARG A 57 14.87 3.39 8.97
C ARG A 57 14.43 2.23 8.12
N PRO A 58 13.51 1.40 8.64
CA PRO A 58 13.07 0.24 7.88
C PRO A 58 12.25 0.65 6.66
N ASP A 59 12.17 -0.24 5.69
CA ASP A 59 11.26 -0.08 4.57
C ASP A 59 9.83 0.00 5.07
N GLU A 60 9.01 0.70 4.32
CA GLU A 60 7.60 0.82 4.63
C GLU A 60 6.77 -0.07 3.73
N VAL A 61 5.63 -0.51 4.26
CA VAL A 61 4.71 -1.36 3.51
C VAL A 61 3.36 -0.65 3.45
N PHE A 62 2.79 -0.65 2.26
CA PHE A 62 1.49 -0.01 2.02
C PHE A 62 0.55 -1.00 1.35
N ALA A 63 -0.74 -0.82 1.60
CA ALA A 63 -1.76 -1.67 0.98
C ALA A 63 -2.93 -0.80 0.54
N LEU A 64 -3.36 -1.00 -0.68
CA LEU A 64 -4.54 -0.32 -1.21
C LEU A 64 -5.27 -1.27 -2.14
N SER A 65 -6.48 -0.89 -2.54
CA SER A 65 -7.25 -1.72 -3.46
C SER A 65 -6.45 -1.98 -4.72
N ASN A 66 -6.48 -3.23 -5.18
CA ASN A 66 -5.81 -3.59 -6.43
C ASN A 66 -6.62 -3.15 -7.66
N TYR A 67 -7.85 -2.72 -7.43
CA TYR A 67 -8.75 -2.34 -8.51
C TYR A 67 -8.47 -0.93 -9.01
N ASP A 68 -8.14 -0.82 -10.29
CA ASP A 68 -7.97 0.47 -10.96
C ASP A 68 -9.32 0.90 -11.52
N PRO A 69 -9.93 1.96 -10.96
CA PRO A 69 -11.26 2.36 -11.40
C PRO A 69 -11.31 2.93 -12.83
N PHE A 70 -10.16 3.34 -13.37
CA PHE A 70 -10.13 3.85 -14.74
C PHE A 70 -10.14 2.72 -15.75
N SER A 71 -9.39 1.67 -15.51
CA SER A 71 -9.35 0.51 -16.41
C SER A 71 -10.35 -0.57 -16.01
N MET A 72 -10.90 -0.46 -14.80
CA MET A 72 -11.83 -1.43 -14.24
C MET A 72 -11.22 -2.82 -14.19
N ALA A 73 -9.96 -2.88 -13.79
CA ALA A 73 -9.22 -4.13 -13.69
C ALA A 73 -8.38 -4.14 -12.42
N ASN A 74 -8.12 -5.32 -11.90
CA ASN A 74 -7.31 -5.51 -10.69
C ASN A 74 -5.84 -5.56 -11.06
N VAL A 75 -5.25 -4.39 -11.30
CA VAL A 75 -3.90 -4.32 -11.86
C VAL A 75 -2.95 -3.40 -11.10
N LEU A 76 -3.38 -2.72 -10.04
CA LEU A 76 -2.52 -1.75 -9.38
C LEU A 76 -1.26 -2.39 -8.79
N SER A 77 -1.33 -3.67 -8.40
CA SER A 77 -0.14 -4.37 -7.90
C SER A 77 0.96 -4.49 -8.96
N ARG A 78 0.62 -4.33 -10.22
CA ARG A 78 1.59 -4.37 -11.32
C ARG A 78 2.06 -2.98 -11.71
N GLY A 79 1.62 -1.96 -10.99
CA GLY A 79 1.99 -0.59 -11.29
C GLY A 79 3.42 -0.28 -10.89
N ILE A 80 3.85 0.90 -11.25
CA ILE A 80 5.20 1.37 -11.01
C ILE A 80 5.18 2.35 -9.84
N VAL A 81 5.97 2.04 -8.81
CA VAL A 81 6.12 2.91 -7.66
C VAL A 81 7.06 4.06 -8.01
N GLY A 82 6.72 5.24 -7.56
CA GLY A 82 7.55 6.42 -7.80
C GLY A 82 7.14 7.55 -6.89
N CYS A 83 7.61 8.74 -7.21
CA CYS A 83 7.29 9.95 -6.46
C CYS A 83 6.82 11.03 -7.41
N LYS A 84 5.85 11.82 -6.96
CA LYS A 84 5.36 12.97 -7.70
C LYS A 84 5.07 14.08 -6.72
N GLY A 85 5.81 15.18 -6.84
CA GLY A 85 5.62 16.31 -5.93
C GLY A 85 5.83 15.96 -4.47
N GLY A 86 6.76 15.09 -4.18
CA GLY A 86 7.03 14.65 -2.82
C GLY A 86 6.06 13.60 -2.29
N ARG A 87 5.12 13.16 -3.11
CA ARG A 87 4.13 12.15 -2.70
C ARG A 87 4.50 10.81 -3.30
N LEU A 88 4.45 9.79 -2.45
CA LEU A 88 4.70 8.42 -2.87
C LEU A 88 3.49 7.91 -3.63
N LYS A 89 3.72 7.34 -4.81
CA LYS A 89 2.64 6.95 -5.70
C LYS A 89 2.88 5.60 -6.34
N VAL A 90 1.80 5.02 -6.86
CA VAL A 90 1.87 3.93 -7.82
C VAL A 90 1.12 4.35 -9.07
N ALA A 91 1.74 4.13 -10.24
CA ALA A 91 1.11 4.43 -11.52
C ALA A 91 0.52 3.15 -12.10
N SER A 92 -0.75 3.21 -12.48
CA SER A 92 -1.42 2.06 -13.10
C SER A 92 -0.72 1.67 -14.38
N PRO A 93 -0.58 0.38 -14.66
CA PRO A 93 0.06 -0.05 -15.91
C PRO A 93 -0.82 0.16 -17.15
N VAL A 94 -2.11 0.40 -16.97
CA VAL A 94 -3.04 0.50 -18.11
C VAL A 94 -3.11 1.93 -18.61
N TYR A 95 -3.65 2.85 -17.82
CA TYR A 95 -3.82 4.24 -18.23
C TYR A 95 -2.84 5.17 -17.56
N LYS A 96 -1.97 4.62 -16.70
CA LYS A 96 -0.88 5.36 -16.06
C LYS A 96 -1.31 6.45 -15.09
N GLN A 97 -2.56 6.43 -14.65
CA GLN A 97 -2.97 7.31 -13.56
C GLN A 97 -2.22 6.91 -12.29
N SER A 98 -1.83 7.93 -11.53
CA SER A 98 -1.06 7.74 -10.31
C SER A 98 -1.96 7.84 -9.10
N PHE A 99 -1.76 6.94 -8.14
CA PHE A 99 -2.50 6.93 -6.88
C PHE A 99 -1.53 7.07 -5.73
N ASP A 100 -1.87 7.93 -4.79
CA ASP A 100 -1.08 8.10 -3.58
C ASP A 100 -1.13 6.81 -2.76
N LEU A 101 0.04 6.26 -2.43
CA LEU A 101 0.09 5.00 -1.68
C LEU A 101 -0.39 5.15 -0.24
N ILE A 102 -0.37 6.35 0.29
CA ILE A 102 -0.77 6.59 1.68
C ILE A 102 -2.26 6.87 1.77
N THR A 103 -2.79 7.69 0.88
CA THR A 103 -4.18 8.13 0.95
C THR A 103 -5.11 7.45 -0.03
N GLY A 104 -4.57 6.89 -1.11
CA GLY A 104 -5.38 6.29 -2.18
C GLY A 104 -5.91 7.31 -3.19
N GLU A 105 -5.63 8.59 -2.99
CA GLU A 105 -6.13 9.63 -3.87
C GLU A 105 -5.43 9.56 -5.23
N CYS A 106 -6.22 9.68 -6.31
CA CYS A 106 -5.64 9.77 -7.63
C CYS A 106 -5.00 11.14 -7.81
N LEU A 107 -3.72 11.17 -8.11
CA LEU A 107 -2.98 12.43 -8.26
C LEU A 107 -3.30 13.15 -9.57
N ASP A 108 -3.87 12.43 -10.53
CA ASP A 108 -4.28 13.00 -11.81
C ASP A 108 -5.73 13.44 -11.81
N ASP A 109 -6.52 12.94 -10.86
CA ASP A 109 -7.94 13.30 -10.74
C ASP A 109 -8.35 13.18 -9.28
N PRO A 110 -8.28 14.28 -8.52
CA PRO A 110 -8.57 14.22 -7.08
C PRO A 110 -9.99 13.80 -6.72
N SER A 111 -10.89 13.77 -7.68
CA SER A 111 -12.26 13.28 -7.41
C SER A 111 -12.33 11.77 -7.33
N VAL A 112 -11.24 11.08 -7.68
CA VAL A 112 -11.18 9.63 -7.67
C VAL A 112 -10.18 9.18 -6.62
N SER A 113 -10.54 8.15 -5.88
CA SER A 113 -9.62 7.55 -4.92
C SER A 113 -9.93 6.07 -4.82
N VAL A 114 -8.96 5.33 -4.31
CA VAL A 114 -9.15 3.90 -4.02
C VAL A 114 -8.99 3.68 -2.53
N PRO A 115 -9.68 2.68 -1.97
CA PRO A 115 -9.52 2.38 -0.54
C PRO A 115 -8.09 1.99 -0.20
N VAL A 116 -7.63 2.44 0.95
CA VAL A 116 -6.36 2.01 1.51
C VAL A 116 -6.62 1.16 2.73
N PHE A 117 -5.69 0.27 3.05
CA PHE A 117 -5.83 -0.68 4.14
C PHE A 117 -4.67 -0.48 5.11
N GLU A 118 -4.94 -0.70 6.38
CA GLU A 118 -3.87 -0.67 7.36
C GLU A 118 -3.00 -1.90 7.22
N VAL A 119 -1.70 -1.69 7.41
CA VAL A 119 -0.71 -2.74 7.27
C VAL A 119 0.19 -2.71 8.50
N ARG A 120 0.59 -3.88 8.95
CA ARG A 120 1.63 -3.98 9.97
C ARG A 120 2.57 -5.11 9.61
N VAL A 121 3.77 -5.05 10.18
CA VAL A 121 4.71 -6.16 10.10
C VAL A 121 4.87 -6.69 11.51
N LEU A 122 4.50 -7.94 11.71
CA LEU A 122 4.56 -8.58 13.01
C LEU A 122 5.35 -9.86 12.88
N ASP A 123 6.43 -9.97 13.65
CA ASP A 123 7.31 -11.15 13.61
C ASP A 123 7.79 -11.47 12.20
N GLY A 124 8.08 -10.42 11.42
CA GLY A 124 8.56 -10.59 10.06
C GLY A 124 7.50 -10.91 9.03
N HIS A 125 6.23 -10.94 9.43
CA HIS A 125 5.13 -11.19 8.51
C HIS A 125 4.32 -9.94 8.24
N VAL A 126 3.96 -9.74 6.99
CA VAL A 126 3.11 -8.62 6.57
C VAL A 126 1.67 -9.01 6.78
N GLN A 127 0.94 -8.16 7.49
CA GLN A 127 -0.47 -8.38 7.77
C GLN A 127 -1.26 -7.16 7.36
N VAL A 128 -2.43 -7.39 6.79
CA VAL A 128 -3.33 -6.34 6.32
C VAL A 128 -4.63 -6.47 7.08
N ALA A 129 -5.16 -5.33 7.54
CA ALA A 129 -6.41 -5.32 8.28
C ALA A 129 -7.60 -5.38 7.34
N LEU A 130 -8.53 -6.26 7.65
CA LEU A 130 -9.82 -6.25 6.98
C LEU A 130 -10.58 -5.00 7.41
N PRO A 131 -11.24 -4.33 6.48
CA PRO A 131 -12.14 -3.24 6.89
C PRO A 131 -13.28 -3.82 7.71
N SER A 132 -13.59 -3.16 8.78
CA SER A 132 -14.68 -3.61 9.66
C SER A 132 -16.02 -3.11 9.14
#